data_8b58872f5ad42613c7e799557c93c404
#
_entry.id   8b58872f5ad42613c7e799557c93c404
#
_cell.length_a   1.000
_cell.length_b   1.000
_cell.length_c   1.000
_cell.angle_alpha   90.00
_cell.angle_beta   90.00
_cell.angle_gamma   90.00
#
_symmetry.space_group_name_H-M   'P 1'
#
loop_
_entity.id
_entity.type
_entity.pdbx_description
1 polymer ?
#
loop_
_entity_poly.entity_id
_entity_poly.type
_entity_poly.pdbx_seq_one_letter_code
_entity_poly.pdbx_strand_id
1 'polypeptide(L)'
;MSKTGKTILIVLLIALALIVGTFLLVCALWSGALNFMLPNEIATCHSPDGEYSLVFEQRGDPAWPFGPTDVRLTLKNNNGKIIERVSTQIQDDGANASEHHVVSVSWNNDAVVVILRGSEMQDKEVAIPYNKS
;
A
#
# COMPACT_ATOMS: atom_id res chain seq x y z
N MET A 1 -37.14 -3.39 -42.70
CA MET A 1 -37.22 -2.59 -41.46
C MET A 1 -37.72 -1.20 -41.83
N SER A 2 -38.76 -0.72 -41.17
CA SER A 2 -39.31 0.60 -41.37
C SER A 2 -38.33 1.71 -40.95
N LYS A 3 -38.53 2.94 -41.43
CA LYS A 3 -37.71 4.08 -41.00
C LYS A 3 -37.77 4.25 -39.49
N THR A 4 -38.93 4.08 -38.88
CA THR A 4 -39.09 4.12 -37.42
C THR A 4 -38.30 3.04 -36.70
N GLY A 5 -38.30 1.81 -37.24
CA GLY A 5 -37.52 0.72 -36.64
C GLY A 5 -36.03 0.96 -36.69
N LYS A 6 -35.50 1.54 -37.79
CA LYS A 6 -34.10 1.94 -37.90
C LYS A 6 -33.72 3.02 -36.90
N THR A 7 -34.59 4.02 -36.73
CA THR A 7 -34.36 5.10 -35.77
C THR A 7 -34.35 4.58 -34.33
N ILE A 8 -35.26 3.70 -33.98
CA ILE A 8 -35.31 3.07 -32.66
C ILE A 8 -34.03 2.26 -32.40
N LEU A 9 -33.58 1.49 -33.39
CA LEU A 9 -32.37 0.71 -33.27
C LEU A 9 -31.13 1.60 -33.06
N ILE A 10 -31.01 2.68 -33.78
CA ILE A 10 -29.92 3.65 -33.64
C ILE A 10 -29.94 4.28 -32.24
N VAL A 11 -31.10 4.70 -31.76
CA VAL A 11 -31.21 5.27 -30.41
C VAL A 11 -30.80 4.26 -29.33
N LEU A 12 -31.23 3.01 -29.48
CA LEU A 12 -30.85 1.94 -28.54
C LEU A 12 -29.33 1.68 -28.55
N LEU A 13 -28.71 1.69 -29.72
CA LEU A 13 -27.26 1.51 -29.85
C LEU A 13 -26.50 2.66 -29.22
N ILE A 14 -26.93 3.89 -29.41
CA ILE A 14 -26.31 5.07 -28.78
C ILE A 14 -26.48 4.99 -27.25
N ALA A 15 -27.67 4.66 -26.75
CA ALA A 15 -27.89 4.50 -25.32
C ALA A 15 -27.02 3.43 -24.72
N LEU A 16 -26.87 2.29 -25.39
CA LEU A 16 -26.01 1.22 -24.95
C LEU A 16 -24.53 1.66 -24.92
N ALA A 17 -24.07 2.36 -25.97
CA ALA A 17 -22.69 2.87 -26.04
C ALA A 17 -22.41 3.87 -24.91
N LEU A 18 -23.35 4.74 -24.56
CA LEU A 18 -23.22 5.67 -23.45
C LEU A 18 -23.14 4.95 -22.10
N ILE A 19 -23.97 3.94 -21.88
CA ILE A 19 -23.96 3.14 -20.65
C ILE A 19 -22.62 2.42 -20.49
N VAL A 20 -22.13 1.76 -21.54
CA VAL A 20 -20.87 1.04 -21.53
C VAL A 20 -19.70 2.01 -21.31
N GLY A 21 -19.69 3.14 -22.01
CA GLY A 21 -18.66 4.17 -21.87
C GLY A 21 -18.60 4.75 -20.46
N THR A 22 -19.76 5.05 -19.86
CA THR A 22 -19.85 5.55 -18.48
C THR A 22 -19.36 4.51 -17.49
N PHE A 23 -19.76 3.25 -17.67
CA PHE A 23 -19.31 2.15 -16.81
C PHE A 23 -17.79 1.97 -16.85
N LEU A 24 -17.19 1.98 -18.05
CA LEU A 24 -15.73 1.87 -18.20
C LEU A 24 -15.00 3.06 -17.56
N LEU A 25 -15.54 4.27 -17.71
CA LEU A 25 -14.97 5.45 -17.08
C LEU A 25 -15.00 5.36 -15.55
N VAL A 26 -16.13 4.95 -14.99
CA VAL A 26 -16.27 4.76 -13.53
C VAL A 26 -15.30 3.68 -13.02
N CYS A 27 -15.17 2.57 -13.75
CA CYS A 27 -14.19 1.53 -13.40
C CYS A 27 -12.75 2.03 -13.44
N ALA A 28 -12.39 2.82 -14.42
CA ALA A 28 -11.05 3.40 -14.54
C ALA A 28 -10.75 4.37 -13.40
N LEU A 29 -11.69 5.27 -13.08
CA LEU A 29 -11.54 6.20 -11.95
C LEU A 29 -11.48 5.47 -10.61
N TRP A 30 -12.29 4.42 -10.45
CA TRP A 30 -12.30 3.62 -9.23
C TRP A 30 -10.98 2.86 -9.04
N SER A 31 -10.42 2.30 -10.10
CA SER A 31 -9.11 1.64 -10.07
C SER A 31 -7.99 2.61 -9.69
N GLY A 32 -8.03 3.83 -10.22
CA GLY A 32 -7.07 4.88 -9.84
C GLY A 32 -7.20 5.27 -8.36
N ALA A 33 -8.43 5.43 -7.87
CA ALA A 33 -8.68 5.70 -6.45
C ALA A 33 -8.21 4.56 -5.55
N LEU A 34 -8.45 3.32 -5.96
CA LEU A 34 -7.97 2.14 -5.21
C LEU A 34 -6.45 2.09 -5.14
N ASN A 35 -5.75 2.35 -6.24
CA ASN A 35 -4.29 2.38 -6.26
C ASN A 35 -3.73 3.47 -5.36
N PHE A 36 -4.41 4.61 -5.27
CA PHE A 36 -4.03 5.69 -4.36
C PHE A 36 -4.24 5.30 -2.88
N MET A 37 -5.29 4.54 -2.59
CA MET A 37 -5.61 4.11 -1.22
C MET A 37 -4.78 2.91 -0.75
N LEU A 38 -4.29 2.08 -1.67
CA LEU A 38 -3.50 0.91 -1.33
C LEU A 38 -2.09 1.31 -0.85
N PRO A 39 -1.59 0.65 0.21
CA PRO A 39 -0.22 0.89 0.65
C PRO A 39 0.78 0.52 -0.44
N ASN A 40 1.80 1.32 -0.59
CA ASN A 40 2.89 1.05 -1.51
C ASN A 40 3.96 0.24 -0.79
N GLU A 41 4.13 -1.02 -1.19
CA GLU A 41 5.17 -1.89 -0.65
C GLU A 41 6.55 -1.43 -1.15
N ILE A 42 7.46 -1.18 -0.20
CA ILE A 42 8.81 -0.68 -0.47
C ILE A 42 9.82 -1.80 -0.41
N ALA A 43 9.76 -2.62 0.62
CA ALA A 43 10.70 -3.70 0.84
C ALA A 43 10.06 -4.84 1.61
N THR A 44 10.54 -6.05 1.37
CA THR A 44 10.16 -7.24 2.13
C THR A 44 11.42 -7.94 2.60
N CYS A 45 11.45 -8.26 3.89
CA CYS A 45 12.55 -8.98 4.52
C CYS A 45 12.04 -10.31 5.08
N HIS A 46 12.72 -11.40 4.76
CA HIS A 46 12.36 -12.73 5.26
C HIS A 46 13.21 -13.11 6.46
N SER A 47 12.62 -13.82 7.41
CA SER A 47 13.38 -14.38 8.53
C SER A 47 14.36 -15.45 8.03
N PRO A 48 15.47 -15.71 8.77
CA PRO A 48 16.48 -16.70 8.37
C PRO A 48 15.92 -18.12 8.21
N ASP A 49 14.89 -18.48 8.99
CA ASP A 49 14.22 -19.79 8.92
C ASP A 49 13.13 -19.85 7.86
N GLY A 50 12.77 -18.72 7.23
CA GLY A 50 11.72 -18.62 6.22
C GLY A 50 10.30 -18.66 6.76
N GLU A 51 10.10 -18.67 8.10
CA GLU A 51 8.78 -18.77 8.70
C GLU A 51 8.03 -17.44 8.74
N TYR A 52 8.74 -16.33 8.67
CA TYR A 52 8.17 -14.98 8.76
C TYR A 52 8.67 -14.09 7.63
N SER A 53 7.84 -13.12 7.29
CA SER A 53 8.23 -12.01 6.41
C SER A 53 7.77 -10.68 7.00
N LEU A 54 8.61 -9.68 6.86
CA LEU A 54 8.34 -8.31 7.29
C LEU A 54 8.21 -7.43 6.06
N VAL A 55 7.07 -6.79 5.90
CA VAL A 55 6.78 -5.89 4.78
C VAL A 55 6.83 -4.45 5.26
N PHE A 56 7.64 -3.65 4.61
CA PHE A 56 7.74 -2.21 4.83
C PHE A 56 6.96 -1.49 3.74
N GLU A 57 5.94 -0.72 4.15
CA GLU A 57 4.99 -0.09 3.24
C GLU A 57 4.87 1.41 3.56
N GLN A 58 4.69 2.22 2.52
CA GLN A 58 4.29 3.62 2.66
C GLN A 58 2.77 3.73 2.55
N ARG A 59 2.18 4.54 3.39
CA ARG A 59 0.75 4.82 3.37
C ARG A 59 0.49 6.28 2.99
N GLY A 60 -0.03 6.48 1.78
CA GLY A 60 -0.31 7.82 1.26
C GLY A 60 0.95 8.58 0.87
N ASP A 61 0.81 9.86 0.64
CA ASP A 61 1.92 10.75 0.32
C ASP A 61 2.48 11.41 1.58
N PRO A 62 3.74 11.89 1.55
CA PRO A 62 4.28 12.70 2.63
C PRO A 62 3.40 13.92 2.90
N ALA A 63 3.27 14.31 4.17
CA ALA A 63 2.52 15.50 4.54
C ALA A 63 3.15 16.76 3.91
N TRP A 64 2.32 17.54 3.21
CA TRP A 64 2.79 18.76 2.56
C TRP A 64 3.02 19.87 3.58
N PRO A 65 4.06 20.73 3.41
CA PRO A 65 5.06 20.79 2.32
C PRO A 65 6.30 19.89 2.53
N PHE A 66 6.70 19.54 3.72
CA PHE A 66 7.91 18.78 4.04
C PHE A 66 7.69 17.91 5.28
N GLY A 67 6.47 17.47 5.47
CA GLY A 67 6.06 16.73 6.65
C GLY A 67 6.47 15.26 6.64
N PRO A 68 6.10 14.54 7.72
CA PRO A 68 6.42 13.13 7.85
C PRO A 68 5.69 12.27 6.83
N THR A 69 6.28 11.12 6.54
CA THR A 69 5.68 10.07 5.70
C THR A 69 5.19 8.94 6.59
N ASP A 70 3.91 8.60 6.44
CA ASP A 70 3.33 7.48 7.16
C ASP A 70 3.82 6.15 6.57
N VAL A 71 4.35 5.29 7.41
CA VAL A 71 4.83 3.96 7.03
C VAL A 71 4.22 2.89 7.94
N ARG A 72 4.18 1.69 7.44
CA ARG A 72 3.66 0.53 8.17
C ARG A 72 4.58 -0.66 8.02
N LEU A 73 4.85 -1.31 9.13
CA LEU A 73 5.55 -2.58 9.19
C LEU A 73 4.51 -3.67 9.42
N THR A 74 4.44 -4.63 8.52
CA THR A 74 3.51 -5.76 8.59
C THR A 74 4.29 -7.05 8.72
N LEU A 75 4.08 -7.77 9.80
CA LEU A 75 4.66 -9.08 10.02
C LEU A 75 3.68 -10.16 9.58
N LYS A 76 4.12 -11.04 8.69
CA LYS A 76 3.33 -12.16 8.18
C LYS A 76 4.03 -13.48 8.48
N ASN A 77 3.24 -14.55 8.62
CA ASN A 77 3.80 -15.90 8.66
C ASN A 77 4.00 -16.45 7.24
N ASN A 78 4.54 -17.66 7.12
CA ASN A 78 4.82 -18.30 5.83
C ASN A 78 3.54 -18.65 5.03
N ASN A 79 2.36 -18.64 5.65
CA ASN A 79 1.07 -18.82 5.00
C ASN A 79 0.46 -17.50 4.50
N GLY A 80 1.15 -16.38 4.70
CA GLY A 80 0.65 -15.05 4.33
C GLY A 80 -0.30 -14.44 5.34
N LYS A 81 -0.51 -15.08 6.49
CA LYS A 81 -1.36 -14.53 7.56
C LYS A 81 -0.64 -13.39 8.27
N ILE A 82 -1.32 -12.27 8.43
CA ILE A 82 -0.80 -11.11 9.17
C ILE A 82 -0.83 -11.41 10.66
N ILE A 83 0.34 -11.29 11.30
CA ILE A 83 0.51 -11.50 12.74
C ILE A 83 0.36 -10.18 13.48
N GLU A 84 1.04 -9.14 13.00
CA GLU A 84 1.05 -7.82 13.63
C GLU A 84 1.29 -6.73 12.59
N ARG A 85 0.74 -5.54 12.84
CA ARG A 85 0.99 -4.33 12.06
C ARG A 85 1.37 -3.21 13.01
N VAL A 86 2.44 -2.50 12.67
CA VAL A 86 2.87 -1.31 13.42
C VAL A 86 2.95 -0.15 12.46
N SER A 87 2.22 0.92 12.75
CA SER A 87 2.25 2.17 11.99
C SER A 87 3.16 3.17 12.70
N THR A 88 4.00 3.84 11.95
CA THR A 88 4.90 4.87 12.43
C THR A 88 5.14 5.90 11.33
N GLN A 89 6.05 6.84 11.57
CA GLN A 89 6.37 7.90 10.62
C GLN A 89 7.88 8.01 10.42
N ILE A 90 8.25 8.39 9.21
CA ILE A 90 9.63 8.75 8.86
C ILE A 90 9.66 10.24 8.56
N GLN A 91 10.60 10.96 9.16
CA GLN A 91 10.83 12.37 8.94
C GLN A 91 12.12 12.54 8.15
N ASP A 92 11.98 12.82 6.87
CA ASP A 92 13.09 12.94 5.93
C ASP A 92 12.79 14.00 4.87
N ASP A 93 12.55 15.23 5.32
CA ASP A 93 12.34 16.42 4.49
C ASP A 93 11.27 16.23 3.40
N GLY A 94 10.18 15.56 3.76
CA GLY A 94 9.07 15.27 2.82
C GLY A 94 9.38 14.21 1.77
N ALA A 95 10.45 13.47 1.92
CA ALA A 95 10.79 12.39 0.99
C ALA A 95 9.84 11.19 1.14
N ASN A 96 9.58 10.51 0.04
CA ASN A 96 8.90 9.23 0.07
C ASN A 96 9.75 8.19 0.81
N ALA A 97 9.08 7.25 1.47
CA ALA A 97 9.77 6.15 2.12
C ALA A 97 10.52 5.28 1.10
N SER A 98 11.68 4.82 1.48
CA SER A 98 12.51 3.94 0.66
C SER A 98 13.19 2.90 1.54
N GLU A 99 13.82 1.91 0.92
CA GLU A 99 14.56 0.88 1.64
C GLU A 99 15.73 1.45 2.47
N HIS A 100 16.25 2.62 2.09
CA HIS A 100 17.33 3.30 2.83
C HIS A 100 16.89 3.80 4.21
N HIS A 101 15.61 3.94 4.46
CA HIS A 101 15.07 4.30 5.76
C HIS A 101 15.09 3.14 6.76
N VAL A 102 15.27 1.91 6.29
CA VAL A 102 15.43 0.73 7.12
C VAL A 102 16.94 0.48 7.32
N VAL A 103 17.43 0.79 8.51
CA VAL A 103 18.87 0.67 8.82
C VAL A 103 19.24 -0.79 9.08
N SER A 104 18.42 -1.49 9.86
CA SER A 104 18.65 -2.88 10.20
C SER A 104 17.37 -3.60 10.57
N VAL A 105 17.35 -4.90 10.32
CA VAL A 105 16.29 -5.82 10.74
C VAL A 105 16.96 -6.96 11.48
N SER A 106 16.64 -7.14 12.75
CA SER A 106 17.18 -8.20 13.61
C SER A 106 16.09 -9.18 14.00
N TRP A 107 16.28 -10.44 13.64
CA TRP A 107 15.35 -11.52 13.94
C TRP A 107 15.81 -12.24 15.21
N ASN A 108 15.13 -11.96 16.32
CA ASN A 108 15.39 -12.56 17.61
C ASN A 108 14.44 -13.74 17.86
N ASN A 109 14.57 -14.42 19.01
CA ASN A 109 13.75 -15.59 19.31
C ASN A 109 12.26 -15.28 19.52
N ASP A 110 11.93 -14.08 19.99
CA ASP A 110 10.57 -13.67 20.37
C ASP A 110 10.04 -12.44 19.64
N ALA A 111 10.90 -11.72 18.93
CA ALA A 111 10.52 -10.52 18.20
C ALA A 111 11.46 -10.21 17.03
N VAL A 112 10.95 -9.49 16.05
CA VAL A 112 11.78 -8.82 15.05
C VAL A 112 11.95 -7.36 15.47
N VAL A 113 13.19 -6.88 15.42
CA VAL A 113 13.53 -5.50 15.77
C VAL A 113 14.00 -4.77 14.51
N VAL A 114 13.34 -3.66 14.21
CA VAL A 114 13.62 -2.84 13.04
C VAL A 114 14.10 -1.48 13.50
N ILE A 115 15.19 -0.99 12.92
CA ILE A 115 15.67 0.37 13.15
C ILE A 115 15.40 1.20 11.92
N LEU A 116 14.64 2.29 12.10
CA LEU A 116 14.27 3.24 11.07
C LEU A 116 15.04 4.54 11.25
N ARG A 117 15.43 5.14 10.13
CA ARG A 117 16.18 6.40 10.10
C ARG A 117 15.59 7.36 9.07
N GLY A 118 15.55 8.64 9.41
CA GLY A 118 15.28 9.75 8.52
C GLY A 118 16.21 10.91 8.84
N SER A 119 16.39 11.86 7.93
CA SER A 119 17.33 12.97 8.09
C SER A 119 16.94 13.94 9.22
N GLU A 120 15.66 14.01 9.55
CA GLU A 120 15.11 14.94 10.55
C GLU A 120 14.64 14.24 11.82
N MET A 121 15.05 13.00 12.02
CA MET A 121 14.67 12.21 13.20
C MET A 121 15.84 11.41 13.72
N GLN A 122 15.79 11.08 15.01
CA GLN A 122 16.70 10.09 15.58
C GLN A 122 16.29 8.68 15.14
N ASP A 123 17.24 7.75 15.13
CA ASP A 123 16.95 6.36 14.83
C ASP A 123 15.85 5.82 15.76
N LYS A 124 14.83 5.23 15.16
CA LYS A 124 13.68 4.70 15.88
C LYS A 124 13.71 3.19 15.85
N GLU A 125 13.66 2.58 17.04
CA GLU A 125 13.58 1.13 17.19
C GLU A 125 12.12 0.72 17.29
N VAL A 126 11.73 -0.27 16.47
CA VAL A 126 10.40 -0.87 16.49
C VAL A 126 10.56 -2.37 16.70
N ALA A 127 10.04 -2.88 17.81
CA ALA A 127 10.03 -4.31 18.11
C ALA A 127 8.64 -4.89 17.84
N ILE A 128 8.56 -5.95 17.06
CA ILE A 128 7.32 -6.61 16.70
C ILE A 128 7.37 -8.06 17.17
N PRO A 129 6.55 -8.45 18.15
CA PRO A 129 6.56 -9.82 18.68
C PRO A 129 5.97 -10.82 17.67
N TYR A 130 6.52 -12.03 17.62
CA TYR A 130 6.04 -13.09 16.73
C TYR A 130 4.77 -13.76 17.19
N ASN A 131 4.64 -13.93 18.49
CA ASN A 131 3.53 -14.67 19.07
C ASN A 131 2.62 -13.76 19.86
N LYS A 132 1.48 -13.45 19.25
CA LYS A 132 0.30 -13.09 19.99
C LYS A 132 -0.68 -14.25 19.93
N SER A 133 -0.61 -15.04 20.93
CA SER A 133 -1.68 -16.01 21.16
C SER A 133 -2.91 -15.30 21.71
#